data_647a9bfababcd3898222c047dc7339bc
#
_entry.id   647a9bfababcd3898222c047dc7339bc
#
_cell.length_a   1.000
_cell.length_b   1.000
_cell.length_c   1.000
_cell.angle_alpha   90.00
_cell.angle_beta   90.00
_cell.angle_gamma   90.00
#
_symmetry.space_group_name_H-M   'P 1'
#
loop_
_entity.id
_entity.type
_entity.pdbx_description
1 polymer ?
#
loop_
_entity_poly.entity_id
_entity_poly.type
_entity_poly.pdbx_seq_one_letter_code
_entity_poly.pdbx_strand_id
1 'polypeptide(L)'
;MPNWCYNSATVHHDSKEVIDAFEQELLKEDAQPFNYLRPNPTGEWDYGWSCENWGCKWDVSMMDWERDGDNTITMNFDSAWSPPIALYEFLETEGWSVRAMYHEPGMGFAGRFEDGFNEDFELDWTDRASIEDLPEDILDFTNALEDLERYEEEQLEEEMQELERTDWFDASVNPTQVGRYEVTTVAWDFPQYCEWNGKTWSRWEGDELVVTKWRGLAEEYWDAAKELDKIIEDSK
;
A
#
# COMPACT_ATOMS: atom_id res chain seq x y z
N MET A 1 -10.81 -1.60 13.13
CA MET A 1 -10.98 -2.36 11.86
C MET A 1 -9.83 -3.34 11.82
N PRO A 2 -9.96 -4.52 11.23
CA PRO A 2 -8.81 -5.39 11.03
C PRO A 2 -7.90 -4.78 9.96
N ASN A 3 -6.60 -5.06 10.05
CA ASN A 3 -5.73 -4.94 8.89
C ASN A 3 -6.19 -5.97 7.86
N TRP A 4 -6.14 -5.61 6.59
CA TRP A 4 -6.55 -6.47 5.51
C TRP A 4 -5.33 -7.02 4.79
N CYS A 5 -5.28 -8.35 4.68
CA CYS A 5 -4.30 -9.05 3.89
C CYS A 5 -4.93 -9.36 2.53
N TYR A 6 -4.42 -8.74 1.47
CA TYR A 6 -4.80 -9.04 0.10
C TYR A 6 -4.22 -10.38 -0.32
N ASN A 7 -5.04 -11.20 -1.00
CA ASN A 7 -4.64 -12.51 -1.47
C ASN A 7 -5.03 -12.71 -2.93
N SER A 8 -4.15 -13.31 -3.70
CA SER A 8 -4.44 -13.88 -5.00
C SER A 8 -4.12 -15.37 -4.95
N ALA A 9 -5.14 -16.22 -4.99
CA ALA A 9 -5.00 -17.65 -4.80
C ALA A 9 -5.59 -18.43 -5.98
N THR A 10 -4.78 -19.30 -6.57
CA THR A 10 -5.19 -20.25 -7.60
C THR A 10 -5.28 -21.64 -6.99
N VAL A 11 -6.44 -22.25 -7.08
CA VAL A 11 -6.71 -23.61 -6.62
C VAL A 11 -6.99 -24.53 -7.81
N HIS A 12 -6.40 -25.71 -7.76
CA HIS A 12 -6.59 -26.74 -8.79
C HIS A 12 -6.99 -28.06 -8.15
N HIS A 13 -7.86 -28.84 -8.81
CA HIS A 13 -8.20 -30.19 -8.41
C HIS A 13 -8.38 -31.08 -9.64
N ASP A 14 -7.88 -32.34 -9.61
CA ASP A 14 -7.94 -33.28 -10.73
C ASP A 14 -9.38 -33.63 -11.16
N SER A 15 -10.34 -33.64 -10.21
CA SER A 15 -11.75 -33.87 -10.52
C SER A 15 -12.44 -32.56 -10.88
N LYS A 16 -12.95 -32.52 -12.11
CA LYS A 16 -13.80 -31.43 -12.59
C LYS A 16 -15.06 -31.25 -11.73
N GLU A 17 -15.64 -32.36 -11.23
CA GLU A 17 -16.85 -32.35 -10.44
C GLU A 17 -16.65 -31.60 -9.09
N VAL A 18 -15.43 -31.69 -8.51
CA VAL A 18 -15.05 -30.93 -7.30
C VAL A 18 -15.00 -29.45 -7.62
N ILE A 19 -14.39 -29.07 -8.72
CA ILE A 19 -14.32 -27.66 -9.17
C ILE A 19 -15.71 -27.13 -9.52
N ASP A 20 -16.53 -27.91 -10.22
CA ASP A 20 -17.93 -27.52 -10.53
C ASP A 20 -18.75 -27.29 -9.25
N ALA A 21 -18.57 -28.11 -8.22
CA ALA A 21 -19.25 -27.93 -6.95
C ALA A 21 -18.76 -26.70 -6.17
N PHE A 22 -17.46 -26.43 -6.20
CA PHE A 22 -16.90 -25.23 -5.60
C PHE A 22 -17.33 -23.95 -6.34
N GLU A 23 -17.36 -23.97 -7.66
CA GLU A 23 -17.90 -22.86 -8.47
C GLU A 23 -19.35 -22.55 -8.09
N GLN A 24 -20.19 -23.55 -7.87
CA GLN A 24 -21.57 -23.35 -7.43
C GLN A 24 -21.67 -22.72 -6.03
N GLU A 25 -20.70 -22.95 -5.14
CA GLU A 25 -20.60 -22.24 -3.88
C GLU A 25 -20.27 -20.76 -4.08
N LEU A 26 -19.27 -20.46 -4.93
CA LEU A 26 -18.83 -19.09 -5.22
C LEU A 26 -19.89 -18.23 -5.91
N LEU A 27 -20.83 -18.85 -6.61
CA LEU A 27 -21.96 -18.16 -7.26
C LEU A 27 -23.08 -17.73 -6.31
N LYS A 28 -23.05 -18.15 -5.04
CA LYS A 28 -24.07 -17.77 -4.05
C LYS A 28 -23.88 -16.32 -3.61
N GLU A 29 -24.96 -15.63 -3.30
CA GLU A 29 -24.95 -14.26 -2.78
C GLU A 29 -24.26 -14.19 -1.37
N ASP A 30 -24.40 -15.27 -0.59
CA ASP A 30 -23.84 -15.43 0.74
C ASP A 30 -22.73 -16.50 0.76
N ALA A 31 -21.91 -16.56 -0.29
CA ALA A 31 -20.83 -17.52 -0.40
C ALA A 31 -19.91 -17.49 0.81
N GLN A 32 -19.55 -18.67 1.30
CA GLN A 32 -18.61 -18.88 2.39
C GLN A 32 -17.53 -19.87 1.94
N PRO A 33 -16.59 -19.45 1.09
CA PRO A 33 -15.65 -20.36 0.44
C PRO A 33 -14.76 -21.13 1.41
N PHE A 34 -14.31 -20.53 2.51
CA PHE A 34 -13.47 -21.22 3.48
C PHE A 34 -14.27 -22.25 4.26
N ASN A 35 -15.48 -21.90 4.67
CA ASN A 35 -16.36 -22.82 5.37
C ASN A 35 -16.85 -23.96 4.45
N TYR A 36 -16.98 -23.71 3.14
CA TYR A 36 -17.25 -24.77 2.18
C TYR A 36 -16.07 -25.74 2.03
N LEU A 37 -14.85 -25.22 1.87
CA LEU A 37 -13.63 -26.01 1.67
C LEU A 37 -13.18 -26.75 2.95
N ARG A 38 -13.30 -26.11 4.09
CA ARG A 38 -13.01 -26.70 5.43
C ARG A 38 -14.06 -26.24 6.43
N PRO A 39 -15.18 -26.96 6.54
CA PRO A 39 -16.29 -26.55 7.39
C PRO A 39 -15.97 -26.64 8.88
N ASN A 40 -16.42 -25.63 9.65
CA ASN A 40 -16.40 -25.72 11.09
C ASN A 40 -17.40 -26.82 11.55
N PRO A 41 -16.94 -27.84 12.31
CA PRO A 41 -17.78 -28.98 12.68
C PRO A 41 -18.96 -28.60 13.59
N THR A 42 -18.92 -27.47 14.25
CA THR A 42 -20.04 -26.97 15.09
C THR A 42 -21.13 -26.27 14.27
N GLY A 43 -20.83 -25.86 13.03
CA GLY A 43 -21.70 -25.06 12.19
C GLY A 43 -21.86 -23.59 12.64
N GLU A 44 -21.17 -23.19 13.72
CA GLU A 44 -21.17 -21.82 14.22
C GLU A 44 -19.76 -21.21 14.08
N TRP A 45 -19.68 -19.90 13.88
CA TRP A 45 -18.38 -19.23 13.85
C TRP A 45 -17.70 -19.28 15.22
N ASP A 46 -16.44 -19.68 15.23
CA ASP A 46 -15.55 -19.68 16.39
C ASP A 46 -14.19 -19.09 16.03
N TYR A 47 -13.78 -18.05 16.76
CA TYR A 47 -12.54 -17.32 16.49
C TYR A 47 -11.30 -18.22 16.59
N GLY A 48 -11.21 -19.03 17.67
CA GLY A 48 -10.05 -19.90 17.89
C GLY A 48 -9.95 -20.97 16.81
N TRP A 49 -11.08 -21.58 16.48
CA TRP A 49 -11.15 -22.58 15.42
C TRP A 49 -10.78 -21.99 14.05
N SER A 50 -11.30 -20.80 13.70
CA SER A 50 -11.01 -20.15 12.42
C SER A 50 -9.52 -19.84 12.28
N CYS A 51 -8.89 -19.24 13.31
CA CYS A 51 -7.46 -18.95 13.29
C CYS A 51 -6.60 -20.23 13.21
N GLU A 52 -6.99 -21.31 13.89
CA GLU A 52 -6.24 -22.58 13.87
C GLU A 52 -6.42 -23.35 12.56
N ASN A 53 -7.61 -23.28 11.93
CA ASN A 53 -7.95 -24.13 10.81
C ASN A 53 -7.95 -23.41 9.46
N TRP A 54 -8.23 -22.12 9.42
CA TRP A 54 -8.10 -21.35 8.20
C TRP A 54 -6.81 -20.50 8.17
N GLY A 55 -6.30 -20.07 9.33
CA GLY A 55 -5.16 -19.16 9.45
C GLY A 55 -5.58 -17.69 9.52
N CYS A 56 -6.86 -17.38 9.40
CA CYS A 56 -7.42 -16.03 9.51
C CYS A 56 -8.68 -16.00 10.38
N LYS A 57 -9.15 -14.79 10.70
CA LYS A 57 -10.19 -14.60 11.71
C LYS A 57 -11.58 -15.10 11.31
N TRP A 58 -11.98 -14.91 10.06
CA TRP A 58 -13.29 -15.26 9.51
C TRP A 58 -13.21 -15.57 8.02
N ASP A 59 -14.30 -16.10 7.46
CA ASP A 59 -14.45 -16.37 6.04
C ASP A 59 -14.50 -15.07 5.23
N VAL A 60 -14.20 -15.14 3.96
CA VAL A 60 -14.21 -13.99 3.06
C VAL A 60 -15.58 -13.82 2.42
N SER A 61 -16.05 -12.59 2.33
CA SER A 61 -17.39 -12.25 1.85
C SER A 61 -17.41 -11.46 0.54
N MET A 62 -16.26 -10.89 0.16
CA MET A 62 -16.10 -10.13 -1.07
C MET A 62 -14.86 -10.66 -1.78
N MET A 63 -15.06 -11.16 -2.99
CA MET A 63 -13.98 -11.67 -3.81
C MET A 63 -14.34 -11.55 -5.28
N ASP A 64 -13.30 -11.33 -6.08
CA ASP A 64 -13.37 -11.58 -7.52
C ASP A 64 -12.79 -12.97 -7.78
N TRP A 65 -13.39 -13.70 -8.69
CA TRP A 65 -12.88 -15.00 -9.07
C TRP A 65 -13.08 -15.29 -10.54
N GLU A 66 -12.22 -16.11 -11.07
CA GLU A 66 -12.25 -16.55 -12.46
C GLU A 66 -11.96 -18.05 -12.54
N ARG A 67 -12.68 -18.73 -13.40
CA ARG A 67 -12.41 -20.13 -13.71
C ARG A 67 -11.53 -20.24 -14.94
N ASP A 68 -10.39 -20.92 -14.81
CA ASP A 68 -9.50 -21.24 -15.92
C ASP A 68 -9.60 -22.73 -16.29
N GLY A 69 -10.25 -23.00 -17.42
CA GLY A 69 -10.50 -24.36 -17.90
C GLY A 69 -11.44 -25.16 -16.99
N ASP A 70 -11.23 -26.48 -16.96
CA ASP A 70 -12.12 -27.40 -16.25
C ASP A 70 -11.78 -27.59 -14.77
N ASN A 71 -10.51 -27.34 -14.38
CA ASN A 71 -9.93 -27.84 -13.15
C ASN A 71 -9.32 -26.76 -12.25
N THR A 72 -9.41 -25.47 -12.61
CA THR A 72 -8.71 -24.39 -11.91
C THR A 72 -9.65 -23.21 -11.66
N ILE A 73 -9.56 -22.62 -10.46
CA ILE A 73 -10.19 -21.35 -10.10
C ILE A 73 -9.12 -20.44 -9.49
N THR A 74 -9.06 -19.20 -9.94
CA THR A 74 -8.26 -18.12 -9.32
C THR A 74 -9.20 -17.17 -8.60
N MET A 75 -8.84 -16.81 -7.38
CA MET A 75 -9.62 -15.95 -6.48
C MET A 75 -8.75 -14.81 -5.96
N ASN A 76 -9.31 -13.59 -5.97
CA ASN A 76 -8.70 -12.41 -5.33
C ASN A 76 -9.62 -11.95 -4.21
N PHE A 77 -9.08 -11.85 -3.00
CA PHE A 77 -9.86 -11.54 -1.81
C PHE A 77 -9.03 -10.94 -0.70
N ASP A 78 -9.71 -10.27 0.24
CA ASP A 78 -9.10 -9.76 1.46
C ASP A 78 -9.43 -10.68 2.64
N SER A 79 -8.39 -11.12 3.36
CA SER A 79 -8.51 -11.86 4.63
C SER A 79 -8.16 -10.99 5.83
N ALA A 80 -8.74 -11.31 6.99
CA ALA A 80 -8.53 -10.52 8.19
C ALA A 80 -7.20 -10.89 8.87
N TRP A 81 -6.24 -9.94 8.86
CA TRP A 81 -4.93 -9.90 9.51
C TRP A 81 -3.83 -10.78 8.88
N SER A 82 -4.18 -11.92 8.31
CA SER A 82 -3.23 -12.90 7.80
C SER A 82 -3.79 -13.67 6.62
N PRO A 83 -2.95 -14.22 5.74
CA PRO A 83 -3.38 -15.12 4.69
C PRO A 83 -3.92 -16.43 5.30
N PRO A 84 -4.80 -17.15 4.60
CA PRO A 84 -5.40 -18.39 5.11
C PRO A 84 -4.47 -19.61 4.90
N ILE A 85 -3.24 -19.56 5.40
CA ILE A 85 -2.21 -20.60 5.19
C ILE A 85 -2.67 -21.96 5.71
N ALA A 86 -3.30 -22.02 6.90
CA ALA A 86 -3.77 -23.30 7.46
C ALA A 86 -4.89 -23.95 6.61
N LEU A 87 -5.65 -23.15 5.87
CA LEU A 87 -6.59 -23.66 4.87
C LEU A 87 -5.85 -24.19 3.64
N TYR A 88 -4.85 -23.49 3.14
CA TYR A 88 -4.05 -23.93 1.99
C TYR A 88 -3.33 -25.25 2.26
N GLU A 89 -2.67 -25.36 3.42
CA GLU A 89 -2.05 -26.61 3.87
C GLU A 89 -3.06 -27.77 3.96
N PHE A 90 -4.24 -27.51 4.50
CA PHE A 90 -5.31 -28.50 4.56
C PHE A 90 -5.75 -28.94 3.16
N LEU A 91 -5.96 -28.02 2.23
CA LEU A 91 -6.38 -28.31 0.86
C LEU A 91 -5.37 -29.21 0.14
N GLU A 92 -4.07 -28.99 0.31
CA GLU A 92 -3.02 -29.87 -0.22
C GLU A 92 -3.18 -31.32 0.30
N THR A 93 -3.58 -31.51 1.56
CA THR A 93 -3.83 -32.85 2.09
C THR A 93 -5.09 -33.51 1.52
N GLU A 94 -6.05 -32.71 1.04
CA GLU A 94 -7.32 -33.17 0.44
C GLU A 94 -7.22 -33.36 -1.09
N GLY A 95 -6.01 -33.22 -1.65
CA GLY A 95 -5.75 -33.47 -3.08
C GLY A 95 -5.96 -32.26 -3.98
N TRP A 96 -6.05 -31.06 -3.42
CA TRP A 96 -5.95 -29.82 -4.16
C TRP A 96 -4.48 -29.43 -4.34
N SER A 97 -4.18 -28.66 -5.37
CA SER A 97 -2.94 -27.91 -5.47
C SER A 97 -3.26 -26.43 -5.32
N VAL A 98 -2.50 -25.75 -4.46
CA VAL A 98 -2.72 -24.34 -4.15
C VAL A 98 -1.47 -23.53 -4.50
N ARG A 99 -1.68 -22.43 -5.23
CA ARG A 99 -0.73 -21.34 -5.42
C ARG A 99 -1.34 -20.07 -4.91
N ALA A 100 -0.68 -19.36 -4.05
CA ALA A 100 -1.17 -18.08 -3.56
C ALA A 100 -0.04 -17.09 -3.36
N MET A 101 -0.37 -15.82 -3.57
CA MET A 101 0.44 -14.67 -3.15
C MET A 101 -0.41 -13.82 -2.22
N TYR A 102 0.22 -13.19 -1.26
CA TYR A 102 -0.47 -12.36 -0.28
C TYR A 102 0.39 -11.16 0.16
N HIS A 103 -0.30 -10.09 0.54
CA HIS A 103 0.32 -8.84 0.98
C HIS A 103 -0.53 -8.18 2.07
N GLU A 104 0.08 -7.83 3.19
CA GLU A 104 -0.52 -7.04 4.27
C GLU A 104 0.35 -5.81 4.52
N PRO A 105 0.01 -4.64 3.94
CA PRO A 105 0.84 -3.44 4.00
C PRO A 105 0.90 -2.81 5.39
N GLY A 106 -0.15 -2.97 6.23
CA GLY A 106 -0.22 -2.36 7.54
C GLY A 106 0.71 -2.99 8.59
N MET A 107 1.04 -4.28 8.41
CA MET A 107 2.03 -5.00 9.24
C MET A 107 3.37 -5.16 8.51
N GLY A 108 3.44 -4.75 7.23
CA GLY A 108 4.66 -4.79 6.45
C GLY A 108 5.12 -6.21 6.12
N PHE A 109 4.23 -7.05 5.60
CA PHE A 109 4.64 -8.36 5.11
C PHE A 109 3.96 -8.75 3.80
N ALA A 110 4.64 -9.57 3.04
CA ALA A 110 4.12 -10.26 1.87
C ALA A 110 4.60 -11.71 1.86
N GLY A 111 4.07 -12.52 0.96
CA GLY A 111 4.57 -13.88 0.81
C GLY A 111 3.87 -14.65 -0.29
N ARG A 112 4.29 -15.90 -0.40
CA ARG A 112 3.72 -16.86 -1.34
C ARG A 112 3.58 -18.23 -0.72
N PHE A 113 2.57 -18.94 -1.18
CA PHE A 113 2.33 -20.34 -0.87
C PHE A 113 2.32 -21.15 -2.16
N GLU A 114 3.16 -22.16 -2.25
CA GLU A 114 3.24 -23.04 -3.41
C GLU A 114 3.79 -24.42 -2.97
N ASP A 115 3.26 -25.49 -3.56
CA ASP A 115 3.69 -26.89 -3.32
C ASP A 115 3.75 -27.24 -1.82
N GLY A 116 2.81 -26.73 -1.02
CA GLY A 116 2.74 -26.98 0.43
C GLY A 116 3.73 -26.17 1.27
N PHE A 117 4.46 -25.24 0.67
CA PHE A 117 5.42 -24.36 1.36
C PHE A 117 4.92 -22.93 1.39
N ASN A 118 5.00 -22.34 2.59
CA ASN A 118 4.78 -20.92 2.79
C ASN A 118 6.13 -20.20 2.93
N GLU A 119 6.31 -19.12 2.18
CA GLU A 119 7.49 -18.26 2.25
C GLU A 119 7.04 -16.82 2.52
N ASP A 120 7.47 -16.28 3.66
CA ASP A 120 7.13 -14.93 4.13
C ASP A 120 8.29 -13.96 3.92
N PHE A 121 7.97 -12.73 3.55
CA PHE A 121 8.91 -11.62 3.38
C PHE A 121 8.45 -10.44 4.23
N GLU A 122 9.38 -9.86 4.99
CA GLU A 122 9.16 -8.62 5.71
C GLU A 122 9.38 -7.42 4.76
N LEU A 123 8.48 -6.43 4.84
CA LEU A 123 8.57 -5.19 4.07
C LEU A 123 8.98 -4.06 5.02
N ASP A 124 10.28 -3.83 5.16
CA ASP A 124 10.81 -2.73 5.96
C ASP A 124 11.04 -1.49 5.09
N TRP A 125 10.10 -0.56 5.11
CA TRP A 125 10.14 0.69 4.35
C TRP A 125 11.29 1.63 4.78
N THR A 126 11.95 1.36 5.91
CA THR A 126 13.12 2.12 6.37
C THR A 126 14.44 1.57 5.85
N ASP A 127 14.42 0.37 5.25
CA ASP A 127 15.58 -0.28 4.65
C ASP A 127 15.34 -0.57 3.16
N ARG A 128 15.75 0.36 2.30
CA ARG A 128 15.63 0.24 0.84
C ARG A 128 16.21 -1.07 0.31
N ALA A 129 17.36 -1.51 0.84
CA ALA A 129 18.01 -2.72 0.37
C ALA A 129 17.15 -3.97 0.64
N SER A 130 16.43 -4.03 1.76
CA SER A 130 15.54 -5.14 2.09
C SER A 130 14.39 -5.27 1.11
N ILE A 131 13.89 -4.15 0.59
CA ILE A 131 12.83 -4.14 -0.44
C ILE A 131 13.40 -4.50 -1.83
N GLU A 132 14.54 -3.92 -2.22
CA GLU A 132 15.17 -4.18 -3.52
C GLU A 132 15.66 -5.63 -3.69
N ASP A 133 15.97 -6.31 -2.58
CA ASP A 133 16.42 -7.72 -2.57
C ASP A 133 15.23 -8.74 -2.59
N LEU A 134 13.98 -8.28 -2.58
CA LEU A 134 12.80 -9.16 -2.68
C LEU A 134 12.76 -9.88 -4.05
N PRO A 135 12.17 -11.09 -4.11
CA PRO A 135 11.91 -11.75 -5.38
C PRO A 135 11.06 -10.89 -6.32
N GLU A 136 11.36 -10.94 -7.63
CA GLU A 136 10.68 -10.14 -8.66
C GLU A 136 9.15 -10.32 -8.65
N ASP A 137 8.68 -11.55 -8.44
CA ASP A 137 7.26 -11.87 -8.35
C ASP A 137 6.57 -11.23 -7.13
N ILE A 138 7.27 -11.10 -6.00
CA ILE A 138 6.79 -10.39 -4.81
C ILE A 138 6.78 -8.88 -5.05
N LEU A 139 7.84 -8.32 -5.64
CA LEU A 139 7.89 -6.90 -6.02
C LEU A 139 6.73 -6.52 -6.93
N ASP A 140 6.49 -7.29 -7.98
CA ASP A 140 5.41 -7.05 -8.94
C ASP A 140 4.01 -7.18 -8.29
N PHE A 141 3.83 -8.16 -7.42
CA PHE A 141 2.54 -8.39 -6.75
C PHE A 141 2.20 -7.30 -5.72
N THR A 142 3.20 -6.79 -5.01
CA THR A 142 3.01 -5.83 -3.92
C THR A 142 3.09 -4.38 -4.37
N ASN A 143 3.68 -4.08 -5.54
CA ASN A 143 4.16 -2.75 -5.96
C ASN A 143 5.12 -2.11 -4.93
N ALA A 144 5.91 -2.93 -4.22
CA ALA A 144 6.70 -2.50 -3.07
C ALA A 144 7.71 -1.39 -3.39
N LEU A 145 8.27 -1.36 -4.61
CA LEU A 145 9.18 -0.28 -5.01
C LEU A 145 8.48 1.08 -5.13
N GLU A 146 7.27 1.12 -5.71
CA GLU A 146 6.49 2.36 -5.80
C GLU A 146 6.05 2.86 -4.43
N ASP A 147 5.67 1.94 -3.53
CA ASP A 147 5.31 2.26 -2.15
C ASP A 147 6.51 2.79 -1.34
N LEU A 148 7.70 2.23 -1.56
CA LEU A 148 8.94 2.69 -0.95
C LEU A 148 9.29 4.12 -1.42
N GLU A 149 9.24 4.38 -2.73
CA GLU A 149 9.50 5.72 -3.28
C GLU A 149 8.54 6.75 -2.71
N ARG A 150 7.25 6.42 -2.62
CA ARG A 150 6.25 7.29 -1.99
C ARG A 150 6.54 7.53 -0.51
N TYR A 151 6.92 6.51 0.26
CA TYR A 151 7.29 6.64 1.67
C TYR A 151 8.50 7.57 1.84
N GLU A 152 9.54 7.42 1.02
CA GLU A 152 10.73 8.27 1.06
C GLU A 152 10.40 9.73 0.69
N GLU A 153 9.54 9.97 -0.31
CA GLU A 153 9.05 11.32 -0.65
C GLU A 153 8.29 11.96 0.54
N GLU A 154 7.41 11.20 1.20
CA GLU A 154 6.66 11.68 2.38
C GLU A 154 7.60 12.05 3.54
N GLN A 155 8.63 11.23 3.82
CA GLN A 155 9.63 11.53 4.86
C GLN A 155 10.42 12.81 4.54
N LEU A 156 10.84 12.98 3.28
CA LEU A 156 11.53 14.20 2.85
C LEU A 156 10.63 15.46 2.96
N GLU A 157 9.35 15.32 2.62
CA GLU A 157 8.39 16.42 2.80
C GLU A 157 8.16 16.77 4.27
N GLU A 158 8.12 15.79 5.18
CA GLU A 158 8.02 16.00 6.63
C GLU A 158 9.27 16.72 7.16
N GLU A 159 10.47 16.27 6.78
CA GLU A 159 11.73 16.94 7.15
C GLU A 159 11.74 18.41 6.67
N MET A 160 11.29 18.67 5.45
CA MET A 160 11.15 20.04 4.92
C MET A 160 10.18 20.90 5.74
N GLN A 161 9.12 20.30 6.29
CA GLN A 161 8.14 21.02 7.13
C GLN A 161 8.68 21.36 8.51
N GLU A 162 9.58 20.56 9.05
CA GLU A 162 10.18 20.77 10.39
C GLU A 162 11.25 21.87 10.40
N LEU A 163 11.77 22.27 9.23
CA LEU A 163 12.77 23.33 9.15
C LEU A 163 12.21 24.67 9.67
N GLU A 164 13.01 25.36 10.48
CA GLU A 164 12.61 26.66 11.04
C GLU A 164 12.32 27.70 9.94
N ARG A 165 11.26 28.46 10.15
CA ARG A 165 10.83 29.55 9.27
C ARG A 165 11.19 30.89 9.88
N THR A 166 11.45 31.87 9.00
CA THR A 166 11.57 33.26 9.41
C THR A 166 10.24 33.81 9.90
N ASP A 167 10.29 34.96 10.59
CA ASP A 167 9.09 35.79 10.77
C ASP A 167 8.49 36.23 9.43
N TRP A 168 7.22 36.60 9.46
CA TRP A 168 6.53 37.12 8.27
C TRP A 168 7.06 38.50 7.86
N PHE A 169 7.51 38.60 6.62
CA PHE A 169 7.89 39.83 5.98
C PHE A 169 6.70 40.43 5.21
N ASP A 170 6.61 41.79 5.20
CA ASP A 170 5.69 42.51 4.32
C ASP A 170 6.16 42.38 2.86
N ALA A 171 5.22 42.37 1.92
CA ALA A 171 5.50 42.24 0.49
C ALA A 171 6.34 43.40 -0.13
N SER A 172 6.50 44.50 0.60
CA SER A 172 7.43 45.58 0.23
C SER A 172 8.91 45.20 0.34
N VAL A 173 9.20 44.09 1.07
CA VAL A 173 10.53 43.51 1.17
C VAL A 173 10.58 42.28 0.29
N ASN A 174 11.49 42.26 -0.67
CA ASN A 174 11.66 41.07 -1.52
C ASN A 174 12.58 40.05 -0.85
N PRO A 175 12.35 38.73 -1.09
CA PRO A 175 13.31 37.70 -0.70
C PRO A 175 14.67 37.91 -1.35
N THR A 176 15.72 37.60 -0.62
CA THR A 176 17.11 37.72 -1.10
C THR A 176 17.53 36.52 -1.95
N GLN A 177 16.87 35.39 -1.79
CA GLN A 177 17.13 34.16 -2.52
C GLN A 177 15.94 33.78 -3.39
N VAL A 178 16.25 33.13 -4.52
CA VAL A 178 15.26 32.46 -5.36
C VAL A 178 14.87 31.15 -4.69
N GLY A 179 13.57 30.82 -4.67
CA GLY A 179 13.11 29.58 -4.06
C GLY A 179 11.66 29.62 -3.63
N ARG A 180 11.27 28.61 -2.90
CA ARG A 180 9.89 28.37 -2.44
C ARG A 180 9.67 29.00 -1.06
N TYR A 181 8.58 29.72 -0.93
CA TYR A 181 8.23 30.47 0.27
C TYR A 181 6.77 30.28 0.63
N GLU A 182 6.45 30.36 1.91
CA GLU A 182 5.05 30.54 2.32
C GLU A 182 4.63 31.99 2.08
N VAL A 183 3.49 32.18 1.44
CA VAL A 183 2.95 33.50 1.12
C VAL A 183 1.49 33.61 1.54
N THR A 184 1.06 34.85 1.81
CA THR A 184 -0.35 35.21 1.87
C THR A 184 -0.65 36.19 0.73
N THR A 185 -1.88 36.15 0.23
CA THR A 185 -2.36 37.04 -0.85
C THR A 185 -3.67 37.69 -0.43
N VAL A 186 -4.14 38.68 -1.20
CA VAL A 186 -5.46 39.27 -0.99
C VAL A 186 -6.59 38.27 -1.23
N ALA A 187 -6.33 37.24 -2.04
CA ALA A 187 -7.33 36.25 -2.43
C ALA A 187 -7.46 35.05 -1.45
N TRP A 188 -6.46 34.84 -0.60
CA TRP A 188 -6.42 33.68 0.30
C TRP A 188 -6.15 34.09 1.74
N ASP A 189 -7.00 33.67 2.65
CA ASP A 189 -6.89 33.93 4.10
C ASP A 189 -5.90 32.99 4.81
N PHE A 190 -5.32 32.00 4.11
CA PHE A 190 -4.38 31.04 4.64
C PHE A 190 -3.09 30.98 3.82
N PRO A 191 -1.95 30.65 4.44
CA PRO A 191 -0.67 30.55 3.76
C PRO A 191 -0.66 29.50 2.65
N GLN A 192 0.03 29.82 1.56
CA GLN A 192 0.27 28.94 0.42
C GLN A 192 1.76 28.95 0.07
N TYR A 193 2.25 27.86 -0.51
CA TYR A 193 3.60 27.82 -1.04
C TYR A 193 3.63 28.38 -2.47
N CYS A 194 4.56 29.33 -2.70
CA CYS A 194 4.79 29.98 -4.01
C CYS A 194 6.27 30.13 -4.28
N GLU A 195 6.62 30.16 -5.55
CA GLU A 195 7.98 30.34 -6.04
C GLU A 195 8.32 31.83 -6.19
N TRP A 196 9.50 32.24 -5.71
CA TRP A 196 10.11 33.51 -6.00
C TRP A 196 11.27 33.33 -6.97
N ASN A 197 11.18 33.90 -8.16
CA ASN A 197 12.20 33.79 -9.22
C ASN A 197 13.25 34.94 -9.21
N GLY A 198 13.25 35.77 -8.19
CA GLY A 198 14.09 36.96 -8.07
C GLY A 198 13.44 38.24 -8.61
N LYS A 199 12.23 38.15 -9.18
CA LYS A 199 11.48 39.31 -9.73
C LYS A 199 9.98 39.25 -9.44
N THR A 200 9.37 38.05 -9.59
CA THR A 200 7.92 37.85 -9.47
C THR A 200 7.63 36.58 -8.67
N TRP A 201 6.43 36.57 -8.11
CA TRP A 201 5.88 35.40 -7.41
C TRP A 201 5.01 34.59 -8.38
N SER A 202 5.12 33.28 -8.35
CA SER A 202 4.26 32.37 -9.12
C SER A 202 3.89 31.14 -8.31
N ARG A 203 2.72 30.55 -8.60
CA ARG A 203 2.30 29.26 -8.06
C ARG A 203 2.47 28.16 -9.12
N TRP A 204 2.25 28.53 -10.38
CA TRP A 204 2.38 27.68 -11.56
C TRP A 204 3.18 28.41 -12.61
N GLU A 205 3.75 27.68 -13.53
CA GLU A 205 4.51 28.29 -14.64
C GLU A 205 3.63 29.29 -15.44
N GLY A 206 4.05 30.54 -15.47
CA GLY A 206 3.37 31.62 -16.19
C GLY A 206 2.29 32.39 -15.42
N ASP A 207 2.09 32.08 -14.12
CA ASP A 207 1.15 32.81 -13.27
C ASP A 207 1.89 33.84 -12.41
N GLU A 208 1.41 35.09 -12.39
CA GLU A 208 1.98 36.17 -11.55
C GLU A 208 1.03 36.44 -10.36
N LEU A 209 1.55 36.33 -9.14
CA LEU A 209 0.79 36.51 -7.90
C LEU A 209 1.11 37.84 -7.21
N VAL A 210 0.06 38.45 -6.66
CA VAL A 210 0.18 39.58 -5.75
C VAL A 210 0.20 39.08 -4.29
N VAL A 211 1.42 38.97 -3.77
CA VAL A 211 1.67 38.54 -2.41
C VAL A 211 1.49 39.73 -1.45
N THR A 212 0.97 39.51 -0.26
CA THR A 212 0.82 40.52 0.79
C THR A 212 1.87 40.38 1.88
N LYS A 213 2.19 39.12 2.22
CA LYS A 213 3.28 38.77 3.15
C LYS A 213 3.92 37.46 2.70
N TRP A 214 5.16 37.27 3.09
CA TRP A 214 5.89 36.04 2.86
C TRP A 214 6.78 35.69 4.05
N ARG A 215 7.11 34.42 4.20
CA ARG A 215 8.17 33.92 5.08
C ARG A 215 8.90 32.77 4.38
N GLY A 216 10.17 32.60 4.70
CA GLY A 216 11.02 31.56 4.18
C GLY A 216 11.67 30.75 5.29
N LEU A 217 12.65 29.96 4.90
CA LEU A 217 13.52 29.27 5.85
C LEU A 217 14.45 30.28 6.53
N ALA A 218 14.83 29.99 7.76
CA ALA A 218 15.95 30.68 8.40
C ALA A 218 17.25 30.43 7.59
N GLU A 219 18.17 31.39 7.62
CA GLU A 219 19.36 31.42 6.72
C GLU A 219 20.17 30.11 6.77
N GLU A 220 20.26 29.51 7.94
CA GLU A 220 21.01 28.27 8.22
C GLU A 220 20.42 27.01 7.56
N TYR A 221 19.13 27.02 7.18
CA TYR A 221 18.45 25.84 6.59
C TYR A 221 18.32 25.88 5.06
N TRP A 222 18.73 26.97 4.40
CA TRP A 222 18.58 27.10 2.95
C TRP A 222 19.35 26.07 2.14
N ASP A 223 20.53 25.67 2.60
CA ASP A 223 21.35 24.71 1.88
C ASP A 223 20.78 23.29 2.05
N ALA A 224 20.30 22.94 3.24
CA ALA A 224 19.62 21.66 3.49
C ALA A 224 18.33 21.54 2.65
N ALA A 225 17.52 22.61 2.61
CA ALA A 225 16.30 22.60 1.79
C ALA A 225 16.56 22.40 0.30
N LYS A 226 17.62 23.01 -0.25
CA LYS A 226 18.00 22.81 -1.66
C LYS A 226 18.46 21.39 -1.96
N GLU A 227 19.10 20.74 -1.00
CA GLU A 227 19.50 19.34 -1.15
C GLU A 227 18.28 18.42 -1.14
N LEU A 228 17.33 18.63 -0.24
CA LEU A 228 16.06 17.89 -0.16
C LEU A 228 15.20 18.12 -1.41
N ASP A 229 15.01 19.37 -1.87
CA ASP A 229 14.27 19.68 -3.11
C ASP A 229 14.87 18.95 -4.32
N LYS A 230 16.20 18.85 -4.40
CA LYS A 230 16.87 18.13 -5.48
C LYS A 230 16.61 16.61 -5.42
N ILE A 231 16.60 16.01 -4.24
CA ILE A 231 16.30 14.58 -4.06
C ILE A 231 14.86 14.30 -4.51
N ILE A 232 13.91 15.15 -4.11
CA ILE A 232 12.49 15.05 -4.51
C ILE A 232 12.32 15.21 -6.02
N GLU A 233 13.09 16.09 -6.68
CA GLU A 233 13.04 16.27 -8.15
C GLU A 233 13.64 15.08 -8.91
N ASP A 234 14.72 14.51 -8.40
CA ASP A 234 15.41 13.37 -9.02
C ASP A 234 14.62 12.04 -8.88
N SER A 235 13.64 11.97 -7.95
CA SER A 235 12.75 10.80 -7.72
C SER A 235 11.46 10.82 -8.58
N LYS A 236 11.20 11.90 -9.33
CA LYS A 236 10.03 12.07 -10.23
C LYS A 236 10.33 11.74 -11.68
#